data_f854ac87a04512e5df850b20c309f9c7
#
_entry.id   f854ac87a04512e5df850b20c309f9c7
#
_cell.length_a   1.000
_cell.length_b   1.000
_cell.length_c   1.000
_cell.angle_alpha   90.00
_cell.angle_beta   90.00
_cell.angle_gamma   90.00
#
_symmetry.space_group_name_H-M   'P 1'
#
loop_
_entity.id
_entity.type
_entity.pdbx_description
1 polymer ?
#
loop_
_entity_poly.entity_id
_entity_poly.type
_entity_poly.pdbx_seq_one_letter_code
_entity_poly.pdbx_strand_id
1 'polypeptide(L)'
;YVTDKKKEYKNYLAVVSDRLEIAQLETGFIFSGDTNRDGTVSDLDYKGRQVWSWKSGALMLFNNDDDDGNGSPDWEDGKVNGAADEADLAVVRLQVTSGFEGSKFSIKVNDKSRPYVNVFQKIDGGWQPIDSTGNQPIVNSEEMILGVEAKQFAYGNWNGVVTLEAIAERNGRMITGDRIQLRVSPWILSPNTAKVTDFFVSDVGSNREFVTQLQELIPPTGANLNIVPRGPTWMQDTMEIGYVQFPNSTELKTVSSVLKGNRGMSQDDYARSLLKPDFGWFQMGQPRAVPAGHGLPDWYGNLEVTPPLPGFPLGRLYHGRSGDVMLHPEVVSFLKAQDVQGPPVEVDTSWLLIGHVDEILSFIPTPDGQYLMMIASPEAGVKLLEELAEKGYNNATLNRGLSTQTTVSSALNDRAFIEHNLRLQREFLNPTIDKLKREFKLTDDQIIQIPSLYATNGSAWWPSMVNSVVVNDRLFVSDPKGVLLDNVDLTQEVFRNRVSASGLEVHFVNDRYYHELKGNTHCATNTARQGISLPFWERLSDRLQND
;
A
#
# COMPACT_ATOMS: atom_id res chain seq x y z
N TYR A 1 -45.17 4.93 11.11
CA TYR A 1 -45.51 3.77 11.96
C TYR A 1 -44.53 2.59 11.84
N VAL A 2 -43.95 2.32 10.67
CA VAL A 2 -42.97 1.24 10.45
C VAL A 2 -41.54 1.68 10.84
N THR A 3 -41.21 2.94 10.67
CA THR A 3 -39.93 3.52 11.06
C THR A 3 -39.74 3.67 12.56
N ASP A 4 -40.83 3.98 13.29
CA ASP A 4 -40.78 4.12 14.74
C ASP A 4 -40.64 2.76 15.44
N LYS A 5 -41.32 1.72 14.96
CA LYS A 5 -41.14 0.37 15.48
C LYS A 5 -39.74 -0.20 15.26
N LYS A 6 -39.11 0.09 14.13
CA LYS A 6 -37.70 -0.31 13.90
C LYS A 6 -36.71 0.37 14.86
N LYS A 7 -36.97 1.64 15.21
CA LYS A 7 -36.17 2.39 16.16
C LYS A 7 -36.36 1.88 17.61
N GLU A 8 -37.59 1.60 18.01
CA GLU A 8 -37.88 0.94 19.29
C GLU A 8 -37.25 -0.44 19.41
N TYR A 9 -37.30 -1.26 18.36
CA TYR A 9 -36.68 -2.60 18.35
C TYR A 9 -35.15 -2.55 18.44
N LYS A 10 -34.49 -1.60 17.76
CA LYS A 10 -33.04 -1.36 17.89
C LYS A 10 -32.65 -0.91 19.30
N ASN A 11 -33.44 -0.02 19.91
CA ASN A 11 -33.21 0.44 21.28
C ASN A 11 -33.44 -0.70 22.30
N TYR A 12 -34.44 -1.53 22.08
CA TYR A 12 -34.72 -2.68 22.92
C TYR A 12 -33.60 -3.74 22.83
N LEU A 13 -33.10 -4.04 21.63
CA LEU A 13 -31.98 -4.94 21.43
C LEU A 13 -30.67 -4.41 22.05
N ALA A 14 -30.43 -3.11 21.98
CA ALA A 14 -29.28 -2.49 22.63
C ALA A 14 -29.38 -2.62 24.17
N VAL A 15 -30.55 -2.34 24.77
CA VAL A 15 -30.77 -2.47 26.21
C VAL A 15 -30.69 -3.92 26.69
N VAL A 16 -31.16 -4.89 25.88
CA VAL A 16 -31.02 -6.32 26.19
C VAL A 16 -29.56 -6.77 26.07
N SER A 17 -28.84 -6.29 25.07
CA SER A 17 -27.40 -6.51 24.94
C SER A 17 -26.61 -5.95 26.14
N ASP A 18 -26.86 -4.68 26.50
CA ASP A 18 -26.24 -4.05 27.67
C ASP A 18 -26.53 -4.78 28.99
N ARG A 19 -27.78 -5.31 29.16
CA ARG A 19 -28.14 -6.11 30.35
C ARG A 19 -27.51 -7.49 30.38
N LEU A 20 -27.36 -8.15 29.22
CA LEU A 20 -26.64 -9.41 29.12
C LEU A 20 -25.13 -9.23 29.38
N GLU A 21 -24.55 -8.13 28.91
CA GLU A 21 -23.16 -7.77 29.18
C GLU A 21 -22.93 -7.46 30.67
N ILE A 22 -23.84 -6.71 31.32
CA ILE A 22 -23.81 -6.44 32.77
C ILE A 22 -23.98 -7.75 33.57
N ALA A 23 -24.86 -8.65 33.16
CA ALA A 23 -25.04 -9.94 33.81
C ALA A 23 -23.79 -10.85 33.71
N GLN A 24 -23.03 -10.74 32.64
CA GLN A 24 -21.74 -11.44 32.49
C GLN A 24 -20.65 -10.82 33.39
N LEU A 25 -20.62 -9.50 33.56
CA LEU A 25 -19.77 -8.83 34.56
C LEU A 25 -20.08 -9.31 36.00
N GLU A 26 -21.35 -9.53 36.31
CA GLU A 26 -21.77 -10.05 37.61
C GLU A 26 -21.41 -11.54 37.79
N THR A 27 -21.26 -12.31 36.70
CA THR A 27 -20.88 -13.74 36.77
C THR A 27 -19.39 -13.97 36.94
N GLY A 28 -18.57 -12.94 36.77
CA GLY A 28 -17.13 -13.01 37.04
C GLY A 28 -16.29 -13.84 36.05
N PHE A 29 -16.79 -14.05 34.85
CA PHE A 29 -16.04 -14.66 33.74
C PHE A 29 -16.05 -13.72 32.54
N ILE A 30 -14.92 -13.03 32.32
CA ILE A 30 -14.79 -11.96 31.34
C ILE A 30 -13.62 -12.25 30.42
N PHE A 31 -13.87 -12.29 29.12
CA PHE A 31 -12.87 -12.43 28.07
C PHE A 31 -12.86 -11.17 27.20
N SER A 32 -11.79 -10.36 27.27
CA SER A 32 -11.71 -9.05 26.63
C SER A 32 -10.36 -8.81 25.96
N GLY A 33 -10.32 -7.90 25.00
CA GLY A 33 -9.12 -7.39 24.31
C GLY A 33 -9.35 -5.94 23.97
N ASP A 34 -8.36 -5.23 23.51
CA ASP A 34 -8.37 -3.78 23.22
C ASP A 34 -9.37 -3.42 22.12
N THR A 35 -10.65 -3.30 22.48
CA THR A 35 -11.73 -3.02 21.52
C THR A 35 -11.88 -1.56 21.17
N ASN A 36 -11.43 -0.66 22.05
CA ASN A 36 -11.44 0.78 21.85
C ASN A 36 -10.15 1.27 21.15
N ARG A 37 -9.15 0.37 21.01
CA ARG A 37 -7.86 0.60 20.33
C ARG A 37 -7.03 1.71 20.96
N ASP A 38 -7.04 1.80 22.31
CA ASP A 38 -6.18 2.72 23.07
C ASP A 38 -4.83 2.07 23.46
N GLY A 39 -4.58 0.83 23.04
CA GLY A 39 -3.37 0.07 23.28
C GLY A 39 -3.33 -0.62 24.64
N THR A 40 -4.43 -0.63 25.38
CA THR A 40 -4.54 -1.30 26.69
C THR A 40 -5.83 -2.12 26.79
N VAL A 41 -5.79 -3.22 27.53
CA VAL A 41 -7.00 -3.99 27.81
C VAL A 41 -7.54 -3.61 29.18
N SER A 42 -8.70 -3.00 29.22
CA SER A 42 -9.35 -2.47 30.42
C SER A 42 -10.84 -2.86 30.50
N ASP A 43 -11.54 -2.40 31.52
CA ASP A 43 -12.98 -2.61 31.63
C ASP A 43 -13.79 -1.82 30.58
N LEU A 44 -13.16 -0.81 29.93
CA LEU A 44 -13.78 -0.05 28.84
C LEU A 44 -13.92 -0.89 27.56
N ASP A 45 -13.13 -1.95 27.42
CA ASP A 45 -13.11 -2.86 26.26
C ASP A 45 -14.21 -3.92 26.29
N TYR A 46 -15.02 -3.89 27.30
CA TYR A 46 -16.10 -4.86 27.44
C TYR A 46 -17.13 -4.74 26.32
N LYS A 47 -17.38 -3.52 25.84
CA LYS A 47 -18.32 -3.29 24.74
C LYS A 47 -17.73 -3.64 23.37
N GLY A 48 -18.54 -4.29 22.54
CA GLY A 48 -18.17 -4.58 21.15
C GLY A 48 -17.20 -5.74 20.97
N ARG A 49 -16.75 -6.42 22.04
CA ARG A 49 -15.74 -7.48 21.96
C ARG A 49 -16.20 -8.71 21.15
N GLN A 50 -17.50 -8.98 21.11
CA GLN A 50 -18.05 -10.17 20.45
C GLN A 50 -18.31 -10.01 18.95
N VAL A 51 -18.31 -8.77 18.45
CA VAL A 51 -18.56 -8.46 17.04
C VAL A 51 -17.57 -7.38 16.60
N TRP A 52 -16.66 -7.76 15.75
CA TRP A 52 -15.69 -6.83 15.19
C TRP A 52 -16.30 -5.93 14.12
N SER A 53 -15.92 -4.66 14.10
CA SER A 53 -16.23 -3.68 13.06
C SER A 53 -15.09 -2.68 12.89
N TRP A 54 -15.13 -1.90 11.81
CA TRP A 54 -14.16 -0.80 11.66
C TRP A 54 -14.28 0.29 12.74
N LYS A 55 -15.45 0.41 13.41
CA LYS A 55 -15.69 1.37 14.49
C LYS A 55 -15.16 0.92 15.84
N SER A 56 -15.15 -0.37 16.09
CA SER A 56 -14.68 -0.94 17.36
C SER A 56 -14.35 -2.43 17.21
N GLY A 57 -13.48 -2.93 18.06
CA GLY A 57 -13.01 -4.30 18.06
C GLY A 57 -11.48 -4.36 17.97
N ALA A 58 -10.90 -5.33 18.65
CA ALA A 58 -9.47 -5.47 18.77
C ALA A 58 -8.79 -5.70 17.41
N LEU A 59 -7.58 -5.19 17.27
CA LEU A 59 -6.70 -5.44 16.14
C LEU A 59 -5.59 -6.41 16.58
N MET A 60 -5.00 -7.11 15.63
CA MET A 60 -3.78 -7.90 15.81
C MET A 60 -2.83 -7.64 14.64
N LEU A 61 -1.54 -7.72 14.90
CA LEU A 61 -0.51 -7.54 13.88
C LEU A 61 -0.28 -8.86 13.11
N PHE A 62 -0.01 -8.78 11.82
CA PHE A 62 0.73 -9.82 11.12
C PHE A 62 2.20 -9.59 11.45
N ASN A 63 2.76 -10.41 12.34
CA ASN A 63 4.09 -10.27 12.90
C ASN A 63 5.15 -10.75 11.90
N ASN A 64 5.36 -9.97 10.82
CA ASN A 64 6.17 -10.33 9.67
C ASN A 64 7.52 -9.61 9.59
N ASP A 65 7.92 -8.92 10.63
CA ASP A 65 9.24 -8.34 10.82
C ASP A 65 10.16 -9.28 11.61
N ASP A 66 11.34 -8.85 12.00
CA ASP A 66 12.38 -9.65 12.63
C ASP A 66 12.98 -8.86 13.81
N ASP A 67 12.36 -8.98 14.96
CA ASP A 67 12.73 -8.25 16.17
C ASP A 67 13.92 -8.89 16.91
N ASP A 68 14.13 -10.20 16.73
CA ASP A 68 15.23 -10.93 17.37
C ASP A 68 16.50 -11.02 16.51
N GLY A 69 16.42 -10.57 15.24
CA GLY A 69 17.56 -10.54 14.32
C GLY A 69 18.00 -11.91 13.81
N ASN A 70 17.12 -12.91 13.84
CA ASN A 70 17.43 -14.27 13.39
C ASN A 70 17.37 -14.46 11.85
N GLY A 71 16.85 -13.45 11.11
CA GLY A 71 16.73 -13.43 9.65
C GLY A 71 15.45 -14.08 9.12
N SER A 72 14.48 -14.36 9.99
CA SER A 72 13.15 -14.87 9.65
C SER A 72 12.07 -13.99 10.28
N PRO A 73 10.89 -13.88 9.68
CA PRO A 73 9.76 -13.23 10.34
C PRO A 73 9.37 -13.89 11.65
N ASP A 74 9.08 -13.09 12.69
CA ASP A 74 8.86 -13.58 14.07
C ASP A 74 7.72 -14.62 14.17
N TRP A 75 6.65 -14.48 13.38
CA TRP A 75 5.55 -15.45 13.37
C TRP A 75 5.96 -16.88 12.97
N GLU A 76 7.10 -17.08 12.27
CA GLU A 76 7.49 -18.37 11.71
C GLU A 76 7.98 -19.34 12.78
N ASP A 77 8.63 -18.88 13.85
CA ASP A 77 9.19 -19.76 14.87
C ASP A 77 8.17 -20.14 15.96
N GLY A 78 7.02 -19.45 16.02
CA GLY A 78 5.93 -19.73 16.99
C GLY A 78 6.34 -19.49 18.44
N LYS A 79 7.22 -18.50 18.68
CA LYS A 79 7.69 -18.07 20.00
C LYS A 79 7.56 -16.56 20.10
N VAL A 80 7.77 -16.04 21.31
CA VAL A 80 7.86 -14.61 21.60
C VAL A 80 9.26 -14.34 22.15
N ASN A 81 10.07 -13.66 21.37
CA ASN A 81 11.51 -13.54 21.55
C ASN A 81 11.93 -12.14 22.02
N GLY A 82 11.49 -11.73 23.22
CA GLY A 82 11.91 -10.47 23.82
C GLY A 82 10.81 -9.41 23.87
N ALA A 83 11.18 -8.20 24.29
CA ALA A 83 10.21 -7.15 24.57
C ALA A 83 9.66 -6.47 23.30
N ALA A 84 10.42 -6.44 22.21
CA ALA A 84 9.99 -5.87 20.94
C ALA A 84 8.91 -6.76 20.31
N ASP A 85 9.18 -8.06 20.16
CA ASP A 85 8.24 -9.06 19.66
C ASP A 85 7.00 -9.19 20.60
N GLU A 86 7.19 -9.10 21.95
CA GLU A 86 6.06 -9.02 22.87
C GLU A 86 5.14 -7.83 22.59
N ALA A 87 5.69 -6.70 22.16
CA ALA A 87 4.92 -5.48 21.89
C ALA A 87 4.06 -5.60 20.61
N ASP A 88 4.29 -6.61 19.79
CA ASP A 88 3.53 -6.92 18.57
C ASP A 88 2.34 -7.83 18.80
N LEU A 89 2.22 -8.37 20.01
CA LEU A 89 1.10 -9.22 20.36
C LEU A 89 -0.16 -8.39 20.69
N ALA A 90 -1.28 -8.78 20.11
CA ALA A 90 -2.58 -8.35 20.58
C ALA A 90 -2.88 -9.01 21.93
N VAL A 91 -2.94 -8.19 22.98
CA VAL A 91 -3.23 -8.69 24.33
C VAL A 91 -4.71 -9.00 24.48
N VAL A 92 -5.00 -10.17 25.03
CA VAL A 92 -6.35 -10.60 25.41
C VAL A 92 -6.31 -11.07 26.86
N ARG A 93 -7.31 -10.66 27.64
CA ARG A 93 -7.40 -10.91 29.08
C ARG A 93 -8.61 -11.76 29.41
N LEU A 94 -8.39 -12.88 30.11
CA LEU A 94 -9.43 -13.69 30.72
C LEU A 94 -9.39 -13.50 32.24
N GLN A 95 -10.39 -12.82 32.77
CA GLN A 95 -10.58 -12.64 34.22
C GLN A 95 -11.60 -13.62 34.75
N VAL A 96 -11.27 -14.22 35.89
CA VAL A 96 -12.12 -15.18 36.56
C VAL A 96 -12.23 -14.78 38.04
N THR A 97 -13.42 -14.45 38.48
CA THR A 97 -13.72 -14.16 39.89
C THR A 97 -14.25 -15.40 40.60
N SER A 98 -14.99 -15.24 41.69
CA SER A 98 -15.54 -16.35 42.47
C SER A 98 -16.50 -17.25 41.66
N GLY A 99 -16.60 -18.53 42.06
CA GLY A 99 -17.57 -19.48 41.49
C GLY A 99 -17.00 -20.45 40.45
N PHE A 100 -15.71 -20.31 40.12
CA PHE A 100 -15.02 -21.18 39.14
C PHE A 100 -13.95 -22.08 39.74
N GLU A 101 -13.96 -22.25 41.05
CA GLU A 101 -13.00 -23.10 41.77
C GLU A 101 -13.06 -24.54 41.22
N GLY A 102 -11.92 -25.11 40.89
CA GLY A 102 -11.77 -26.43 40.29
C GLY A 102 -12.20 -26.53 38.82
N SER A 103 -12.50 -25.43 38.17
CA SER A 103 -12.72 -25.40 36.73
C SER A 103 -11.41 -25.42 35.95
N LYS A 104 -11.44 -25.97 34.75
CA LYS A 104 -10.39 -25.86 33.74
C LYS A 104 -10.81 -24.84 32.69
N PHE A 105 -9.85 -24.11 32.16
CA PHE A 105 -10.10 -23.14 31.10
C PHE A 105 -9.35 -23.57 29.84
N SER A 106 -9.99 -23.47 28.68
CA SER A 106 -9.37 -23.71 27.39
C SER A 106 -9.72 -22.58 26.41
N ILE A 107 -8.86 -22.38 25.42
CA ILE A 107 -9.05 -21.36 24.38
C ILE A 107 -9.26 -22.05 23.04
N LYS A 108 -10.32 -21.66 22.35
CA LYS A 108 -10.65 -22.16 21.02
C LYS A 108 -10.66 -21.02 20.03
N VAL A 109 -9.84 -21.15 18.97
CA VAL A 109 -9.93 -20.32 17.77
C VAL A 109 -10.89 -20.98 16.79
N ASN A 110 -11.78 -20.20 16.16
CA ASN A 110 -12.67 -20.72 15.12
C ASN A 110 -11.88 -21.43 14.01
N ASP A 111 -12.38 -22.59 13.54
CA ASP A 111 -11.64 -23.50 12.65
C ASP A 111 -11.13 -22.83 11.37
N LYS A 112 -11.90 -21.88 10.81
CA LYS A 112 -11.53 -21.15 9.60
C LYS A 112 -10.31 -20.25 9.80
N SER A 113 -10.14 -19.66 10.99
CA SER A 113 -9.08 -18.70 11.28
C SER A 113 -7.87 -19.31 11.98
N ARG A 114 -8.03 -20.48 12.62
CA ARG A 114 -6.96 -21.14 13.40
C ARG A 114 -5.64 -21.35 12.64
N PRO A 115 -5.60 -21.69 11.33
CA PRO A 115 -4.34 -21.82 10.61
C PRO A 115 -3.55 -20.51 10.48
N TYR A 116 -4.19 -19.37 10.68
CA TYR A 116 -3.66 -18.03 10.37
C TYR A 116 -3.26 -17.22 11.60
N VAL A 117 -3.28 -17.83 12.80
CA VAL A 117 -2.87 -17.17 14.03
C VAL A 117 -2.04 -18.09 14.93
N ASN A 118 -1.17 -17.48 15.72
CA ASN A 118 -0.56 -18.09 16.89
C ASN A 118 -1.22 -17.48 18.13
N VAL A 119 -1.37 -18.29 19.20
CA VAL A 119 -1.90 -17.86 20.48
C VAL A 119 -0.96 -18.33 21.57
N PHE A 120 -0.59 -17.42 22.46
CA PHE A 120 0.33 -17.65 23.56
C PHE A 120 -0.34 -17.32 24.88
N GLN A 121 0.12 -17.95 25.98
CA GLN A 121 -0.23 -17.56 27.33
C GLN A 121 1.01 -17.03 28.05
N LYS A 122 0.86 -15.92 28.78
CA LYS A 122 1.93 -15.37 29.65
C LYS A 122 1.96 -16.16 30.95
N ILE A 123 3.09 -16.84 31.24
CA ILE A 123 3.29 -17.67 32.43
C ILE A 123 4.65 -17.32 33.01
N ASP A 124 4.69 -16.98 34.32
CA ASP A 124 5.93 -16.65 35.03
C ASP A 124 6.80 -15.59 34.33
N GLY A 125 6.16 -14.64 33.66
CA GLY A 125 6.82 -13.56 32.93
C GLY A 125 7.28 -13.91 31.51
N GLY A 126 7.13 -15.15 31.05
CA GLY A 126 7.42 -15.60 29.69
C GLY A 126 6.16 -15.98 28.92
N TRP A 127 6.28 -16.09 27.59
CA TRP A 127 5.20 -16.50 26.71
C TRP A 127 5.35 -17.96 26.31
N GLN A 128 4.24 -18.71 26.33
CA GLN A 128 4.20 -20.11 25.91
C GLN A 128 3.08 -20.33 24.92
N PRO A 129 3.32 -21.02 23.78
CA PRO A 129 2.26 -21.34 22.84
C PRO A 129 1.24 -22.26 23.48
N ILE A 130 -0.04 -22.06 23.15
CA ILE A 130 -1.14 -22.86 23.67
C ILE A 130 -1.87 -23.62 22.56
N ASP A 131 -2.55 -24.71 22.95
CA ASP A 131 -3.49 -25.39 22.05
C ASP A 131 -4.74 -24.52 21.83
N SER A 132 -4.90 -24.03 20.61
CA SER A 132 -6.02 -23.20 20.17
C SER A 132 -7.22 -23.99 19.64
N THR A 133 -7.23 -25.32 19.83
CA THR A 133 -8.38 -26.18 19.45
C THR A 133 -9.49 -26.21 20.50
N GLY A 134 -9.17 -25.79 21.74
CA GLY A 134 -10.05 -25.89 22.89
C GLY A 134 -10.00 -27.25 23.61
N ASN A 135 -9.14 -28.17 23.16
CA ASN A 135 -9.06 -29.51 23.72
C ASN A 135 -8.13 -29.64 24.94
N GLN A 136 -7.18 -28.70 25.07
CA GLN A 136 -6.22 -28.68 26.17
C GLN A 136 -6.46 -27.48 27.08
N PRO A 137 -6.41 -27.66 28.41
CA PRO A 137 -6.54 -26.55 29.33
C PRO A 137 -5.27 -25.68 29.30
N ILE A 138 -5.48 -24.37 29.48
CA ILE A 138 -4.43 -23.41 29.75
C ILE A 138 -4.05 -23.41 31.24
N VAL A 139 -2.91 -22.79 31.59
CA VAL A 139 -2.50 -22.63 33.00
C VAL A 139 -3.45 -21.68 33.71
N ASN A 140 -3.98 -22.12 34.84
CA ASN A 140 -5.06 -21.46 35.54
C ASN A 140 -4.56 -20.42 36.56
N SER A 141 -5.13 -19.21 36.54
CA SER A 141 -4.92 -18.14 37.50
C SER A 141 -6.19 -17.27 37.60
N GLU A 142 -6.25 -16.34 38.53
CA GLU A 142 -7.37 -15.38 38.64
C GLU A 142 -7.45 -14.47 37.40
N GLU A 143 -6.31 -14.16 36.84
CA GLU A 143 -6.19 -13.42 35.58
C GLU A 143 -5.22 -14.16 34.66
N MET A 144 -5.67 -14.51 33.45
CA MET A 144 -4.87 -15.14 32.42
C MET A 144 -4.70 -14.16 31.26
N ILE A 145 -3.44 -13.84 30.97
CA ILE A 145 -3.07 -12.98 29.85
C ILE A 145 -2.67 -13.83 28.66
N LEU A 146 -3.29 -13.56 27.53
CA LEU A 146 -3.01 -14.20 26.25
C LEU A 146 -2.45 -13.17 25.28
N GLY A 147 -1.55 -13.61 24.41
CA GLY A 147 -1.05 -12.86 23.24
C GLY A 147 -1.52 -13.53 21.95
N VAL A 148 -1.91 -12.73 20.99
CA VAL A 148 -2.37 -13.22 19.67
C VAL A 148 -1.63 -12.46 18.58
N GLU A 149 -1.05 -13.20 17.64
CA GLU A 149 -0.46 -12.65 16.42
C GLU A 149 -1.06 -13.33 15.19
N ALA A 150 -1.15 -12.61 14.08
CA ALA A 150 -1.50 -13.19 12.80
C ALA A 150 -0.27 -13.71 12.08
N LYS A 151 -0.45 -14.75 11.25
CA LYS A 151 0.59 -15.35 10.38
C LYS A 151 0.44 -14.94 8.92
N GLN A 152 -0.58 -14.15 8.61
CA GLN A 152 -0.80 -13.56 7.29
C GLN A 152 -1.83 -12.43 7.37
N PHE A 153 -1.88 -11.60 6.35
CA PHE A 153 -2.94 -10.62 6.14
C PHE A 153 -4.25 -11.28 5.72
N ALA A 154 -5.36 -10.53 5.82
CA ALA A 154 -6.62 -10.91 5.20
C ALA A 154 -6.42 -11.22 3.71
N TYR A 155 -6.94 -12.36 3.25
CA TYR A 155 -6.73 -12.81 1.88
C TYR A 155 -7.79 -13.82 1.43
N GLY A 156 -8.20 -13.72 0.17
CA GLY A 156 -9.15 -14.65 -0.42
C GLY A 156 -10.51 -14.64 0.29
N ASN A 157 -10.93 -15.80 0.79
CA ASN A 157 -12.19 -15.95 1.53
C ASN A 157 -12.06 -15.75 3.04
N TRP A 158 -10.88 -15.41 3.53
CA TRP A 158 -10.65 -15.05 4.92
C TRP A 158 -10.52 -13.54 5.05
N ASN A 159 -11.49 -12.93 5.72
CA ASN A 159 -11.57 -11.48 5.90
C ASN A 159 -10.68 -10.93 7.02
N GLY A 160 -9.78 -11.76 7.59
CA GLY A 160 -8.89 -11.37 8.67
C GLY A 160 -9.52 -11.38 10.07
N VAL A 161 -10.82 -11.66 10.19
CA VAL A 161 -11.50 -11.72 11.50
C VAL A 161 -11.31 -13.08 12.14
N VAL A 162 -10.85 -13.07 13.37
CA VAL A 162 -10.62 -14.23 14.23
C VAL A 162 -11.57 -14.17 15.41
N THR A 163 -12.22 -15.30 15.71
CA THR A 163 -13.00 -15.46 16.94
C THR A 163 -12.24 -16.37 17.88
N LEU A 164 -11.89 -15.85 19.05
CA LEU A 164 -11.41 -16.62 20.18
C LEU A 164 -12.57 -16.86 21.14
N GLU A 165 -12.70 -18.08 21.63
CA GLU A 165 -13.68 -18.48 22.63
C GLU A 165 -12.93 -19.03 23.85
N ALA A 166 -13.16 -18.44 25.02
CA ALA A 166 -12.71 -18.96 26.30
C ALA A 166 -13.82 -19.86 26.86
N ILE A 167 -13.47 -21.08 27.24
CA ILE A 167 -14.40 -22.11 27.71
C ILE A 167 -14.01 -22.51 29.14
N ALA A 168 -14.95 -22.43 30.07
CA ALA A 168 -14.82 -22.96 31.42
C ALA A 168 -15.49 -24.31 31.53
N GLU A 169 -14.78 -25.32 32.00
CA GLU A 169 -15.27 -26.70 32.18
C GLU A 169 -15.03 -27.17 33.62
N ARG A 170 -16.01 -27.91 34.17
CA ARG A 170 -15.90 -28.60 35.45
C ARG A 170 -16.51 -29.99 35.35
N ASN A 171 -15.80 -31.03 35.83
CA ASN A 171 -16.20 -32.42 35.79
C ASN A 171 -16.64 -32.90 34.39
N GLY A 172 -15.92 -32.49 33.35
CA GLY A 172 -16.17 -32.87 31.96
C GLY A 172 -17.41 -32.19 31.33
N ARG A 173 -17.91 -31.11 31.94
CA ARG A 173 -19.04 -30.35 31.41
C ARG A 173 -18.71 -28.89 31.30
N MET A 174 -19.03 -28.28 30.17
CA MET A 174 -18.97 -26.84 29.99
C MET A 174 -19.91 -26.15 30.99
N ILE A 175 -19.37 -25.18 31.71
CA ILE A 175 -20.11 -24.34 32.67
C ILE A 175 -20.53 -23.04 31.98
N THR A 176 -19.60 -22.38 31.32
CA THR A 176 -19.81 -21.11 30.62
C THR A 176 -18.72 -20.92 29.58
N GLY A 177 -18.93 -19.98 28.70
CA GLY A 177 -17.93 -19.49 27.74
C GLY A 177 -18.19 -18.04 27.39
N ASP A 178 -17.14 -17.36 26.97
CA ASP A 178 -17.24 -16.02 26.42
C ASP A 178 -16.31 -15.92 25.18
N ARG A 179 -16.56 -14.95 24.31
CA ARG A 179 -15.84 -14.84 23.05
C ARG A 179 -15.45 -13.41 22.75
N ILE A 180 -14.35 -13.29 22.03
CA ILE A 180 -13.87 -12.02 21.48
C ILE A 180 -13.58 -12.18 19.99
N GLN A 181 -13.77 -11.11 19.24
CA GLN A 181 -13.31 -11.02 17.85
C GLN A 181 -12.18 -10.01 17.72
N LEU A 182 -11.11 -10.42 17.02
CA LEU A 182 -10.02 -9.58 16.57
C LEU A 182 -9.97 -9.60 15.05
N ARG A 183 -9.34 -8.58 14.46
CA ARG A 183 -9.03 -8.61 13.03
C ARG A 183 -7.55 -8.29 12.83
N VAL A 184 -6.92 -8.96 11.84
CA VAL A 184 -5.58 -8.56 11.41
C VAL A 184 -5.61 -7.14 10.85
N SER A 185 -4.70 -6.30 11.30
CA SER A 185 -4.53 -4.94 10.80
C SER A 185 -4.24 -4.95 9.30
N PRO A 186 -4.87 -4.07 8.52
CA PRO A 186 -4.71 -4.08 7.07
C PRO A 186 -3.35 -3.54 6.65
N TRP A 187 -2.81 -4.07 5.57
CA TRP A 187 -1.71 -3.45 4.86
C TRP A 187 -2.20 -2.22 4.07
N ILE A 188 -1.48 -1.12 4.16
CA ILE A 188 -1.83 0.18 3.58
C ILE A 188 -0.66 0.64 2.70
N LEU A 189 -0.92 0.88 1.42
CA LEU A 189 0.06 1.45 0.50
C LEU A 189 0.13 2.97 0.66
N SER A 190 1.34 3.52 0.77
CA SER A 190 1.55 4.96 0.92
C SER A 190 1.52 5.67 -0.44
N PRO A 191 0.79 6.78 -0.58
CA PRO A 191 0.73 7.53 -1.83
C PRO A 191 2.06 8.24 -2.16
N ASN A 192 2.28 8.53 -3.44
CA ASN A 192 3.46 9.27 -3.92
C ASN A 192 3.61 10.68 -3.28
N THR A 193 2.55 11.20 -2.66
CA THR A 193 2.55 12.46 -1.91
C THR A 193 2.98 12.35 -0.45
N ALA A 194 3.14 11.11 0.09
CA ALA A 194 3.59 10.90 1.46
C ALA A 194 5.11 11.14 1.60
N LYS A 195 5.54 11.52 2.81
CA LYS A 195 6.94 11.79 3.11
C LYS A 195 7.81 10.55 2.91
N VAL A 196 8.87 10.67 2.13
CA VAL A 196 9.87 9.60 1.92
C VAL A 196 10.83 9.54 3.10
N THR A 197 11.04 8.35 3.63
CA THR A 197 12.08 8.03 4.63
C THR A 197 13.31 7.42 3.99
N ASP A 198 13.11 6.49 3.04
CA ASP A 198 14.17 5.78 2.37
C ASP A 198 13.91 5.76 0.86
N PHE A 199 14.94 6.04 0.10
CA PHE A 199 14.94 6.01 -1.37
C PHE A 199 15.89 4.91 -1.84
N PHE A 200 15.42 4.05 -2.74
CA PHE A 200 16.16 2.89 -3.22
C PHE A 200 16.47 3.03 -4.70
N VAL A 201 17.72 2.74 -5.07
CA VAL A 201 18.18 2.65 -6.45
C VAL A 201 19.29 1.60 -6.56
N SER A 202 19.36 0.91 -7.70
CA SER A 202 20.44 -0.05 -7.95
C SER A 202 21.61 0.61 -8.65
N ASP A 203 22.85 0.28 -8.24
CA ASP A 203 24.03 0.50 -9.06
C ASP A 203 24.27 -0.74 -9.95
N VAL A 204 23.90 -0.61 -11.22
CA VAL A 204 24.10 -1.66 -12.24
C VAL A 204 25.32 -1.38 -13.12
N GLY A 205 26.15 -0.39 -12.75
CA GLY A 205 27.37 0.01 -13.45
C GLY A 205 27.14 0.86 -14.70
N SER A 206 26.13 0.56 -15.51
CA SER A 206 25.79 1.30 -16.73
C SER A 206 24.95 2.56 -16.47
N ASN A 207 24.41 2.72 -15.27
CA ASN A 207 23.57 3.84 -14.83
C ASN A 207 24.31 4.84 -13.92
N ARG A 208 25.64 4.84 -13.95
CA ARG A 208 26.48 5.61 -13.01
C ARG A 208 26.13 7.11 -12.95
N GLU A 209 25.83 7.75 -14.09
CA GLU A 209 25.47 9.17 -14.12
C GLU A 209 24.18 9.43 -13.33
N PHE A 210 23.17 8.60 -13.52
CA PHE A 210 21.91 8.65 -12.77
C PHE A 210 22.14 8.50 -11.26
N VAL A 211 22.90 7.47 -10.85
CA VAL A 211 23.21 7.22 -9.44
C VAL A 211 24.00 8.38 -8.83
N THR A 212 24.98 8.96 -9.57
CA THR A 212 25.76 10.11 -9.09
C THR A 212 24.88 11.34 -8.86
N GLN A 213 23.94 11.62 -9.77
CA GLN A 213 22.99 12.73 -9.56
C GLN A 213 22.10 12.49 -8.34
N LEU A 214 21.63 11.27 -8.12
CA LEU A 214 20.82 10.93 -6.93
C LEU A 214 21.62 11.04 -5.63
N GLN A 215 22.93 10.72 -5.63
CA GLN A 215 23.81 10.91 -4.46
C GLN A 215 23.92 12.38 -4.04
N GLU A 216 23.84 13.30 -4.99
CA GLU A 216 23.88 14.73 -4.72
C GLU A 216 22.51 15.29 -4.33
N LEU A 217 21.43 14.77 -4.92
CA LEU A 217 20.10 15.38 -4.87
C LEU A 217 19.18 14.78 -3.81
N ILE A 218 19.33 13.50 -3.44
CA ILE A 218 18.43 12.85 -2.47
C ILE A 218 18.73 13.24 -1.01
N PRO A 219 20.00 13.19 -0.50
CA PRO A 219 20.25 13.47 0.92
C PRO A 219 19.75 14.85 1.40
N PRO A 220 19.80 15.94 0.62
CA PRO A 220 19.26 17.23 1.05
C PRO A 220 17.74 17.25 1.25
N THR A 221 16.99 16.26 0.73
CA THR A 221 15.54 16.12 0.98
C THR A 221 15.22 15.59 2.39
N GLY A 222 16.24 15.07 3.10
CA GLY A 222 16.09 14.38 4.38
C GLY A 222 15.71 12.89 4.26
N ALA A 223 15.63 12.34 3.05
CA ALA A 223 15.47 10.91 2.81
C ALA A 223 16.83 10.19 2.81
N ASN A 224 16.86 8.95 3.33
CA ASN A 224 18.04 8.10 3.25
C ASN A 224 18.17 7.54 1.82
N LEU A 225 19.34 7.65 1.22
CA LEU A 225 19.62 7.06 -0.08
C LEU A 225 20.25 5.67 0.09
N ASN A 226 19.55 4.65 -0.38
CA ASN A 226 19.98 3.25 -0.37
C ASN A 226 20.40 2.85 -1.80
N ILE A 227 21.70 2.77 -2.05
CA ILE A 227 22.26 2.31 -3.32
C ILE A 227 22.56 0.82 -3.21
N VAL A 228 21.87 0.01 -4.02
CA VAL A 228 21.98 -1.44 -4.00
C VAL A 228 23.00 -1.91 -5.04
N PRO A 229 24.19 -2.38 -4.64
CA PRO A 229 25.19 -2.86 -5.57
C PRO A 229 24.70 -4.07 -6.35
N ARG A 230 24.68 -4.00 -7.69
CA ARG A 230 24.21 -5.08 -8.58
C ARG A 230 22.78 -5.54 -8.27
N GLY A 231 21.96 -4.62 -7.75
CA GLY A 231 20.55 -4.88 -7.43
C GLY A 231 19.66 -5.02 -8.66
N PRO A 232 18.35 -5.10 -8.45
CA PRO A 232 17.37 -5.15 -9.53
C PRO A 232 17.47 -3.90 -10.42
N THR A 233 17.55 -4.08 -11.73
CA THR A 233 17.55 -2.94 -12.68
C THR A 233 16.28 -2.10 -12.51
N TRP A 234 15.15 -2.77 -12.34
CA TRP A 234 13.83 -2.18 -12.13
C TRP A 234 13.44 -2.31 -10.66
N MET A 235 13.83 -1.31 -9.86
CA MET A 235 13.63 -1.36 -8.41
C MET A 235 12.15 -1.26 -8.04
N GLN A 236 11.37 -0.44 -8.76
CA GLN A 236 9.92 -0.33 -8.56
C GLN A 236 9.22 -1.67 -8.79
N ASP A 237 9.61 -2.38 -9.83
CA ASP A 237 8.97 -3.64 -10.21
C ASP A 237 9.26 -4.80 -9.24
N THR A 238 10.22 -4.62 -8.35
CA THR A 238 10.70 -5.66 -7.44
C THR A 238 9.81 -5.80 -6.22
N MET A 239 9.20 -4.69 -5.77
CA MET A 239 8.49 -4.63 -4.50
C MET A 239 7.57 -3.42 -4.42
N GLU A 240 6.54 -3.52 -3.55
CA GLU A 240 5.77 -2.38 -3.06
C GLU A 240 5.94 -2.24 -1.55
N ILE A 241 6.21 -1.04 -1.07
CA ILE A 241 6.42 -0.78 0.34
C ILE A 241 5.22 -0.05 0.92
N GLY A 242 4.44 -0.76 1.71
CA GLY A 242 3.35 -0.24 2.51
C GLY A 242 3.67 -0.30 4.00
N TYR A 243 2.64 -0.12 4.79
CA TYR A 243 2.75 -0.16 6.26
C TYR A 243 1.50 -0.77 6.89
N VAL A 244 1.65 -1.13 8.16
CA VAL A 244 0.57 -1.57 9.06
C VAL A 244 0.59 -0.70 10.29
N GLN A 245 -0.57 -0.37 10.84
CA GLN A 245 -0.68 0.32 12.12
C GLN A 245 -1.34 -0.58 13.17
N PHE A 246 -0.84 -0.52 14.38
CA PHE A 246 -1.30 -1.31 15.49
C PHE A 246 -1.41 -0.44 16.76
N PRO A 247 -2.50 -0.58 17.58
CA PRO A 247 -2.64 0.16 18.82
C PRO A 247 -1.57 -0.26 19.83
N ASN A 248 -0.91 0.71 20.44
CA ASN A 248 0.03 0.51 21.53
C ASN A 248 -0.20 1.59 22.59
N SER A 249 -0.02 1.25 23.87
CA SER A 249 -0.33 2.13 25.00
C SER A 249 0.52 3.39 25.10
N THR A 250 1.68 3.43 24.45
CA THR A 250 2.61 4.55 24.51
C THR A 250 2.57 5.41 23.25
N GLU A 251 2.41 4.78 22.09
CA GLU A 251 2.39 5.44 20.78
C GLU A 251 1.72 4.54 19.74
N LEU A 252 1.33 5.11 18.62
CA LEU A 252 0.82 4.35 17.48
C LEU A 252 1.98 3.55 16.85
N LYS A 253 1.99 2.22 17.03
CA LYS A 253 2.99 1.39 16.37
C LYS A 253 2.72 1.37 14.84
N THR A 254 3.77 1.60 14.07
CA THR A 254 3.71 1.53 12.60
C THR A 254 4.86 0.65 12.11
N VAL A 255 4.52 -0.48 11.49
CA VAL A 255 5.46 -1.44 10.93
C VAL A 255 5.45 -1.29 9.41
N SER A 256 6.59 -1.05 8.79
CA SER A 256 6.72 -1.11 7.34
C SER A 256 6.63 -2.55 6.87
N SER A 257 5.93 -2.81 5.77
CA SER A 257 5.75 -4.16 5.27
C SER A 257 5.84 -4.19 3.74
N VAL A 258 6.75 -5.02 3.22
CA VAL A 258 7.10 -5.07 1.81
C VAL A 258 6.35 -6.20 1.12
N LEU A 259 5.54 -5.86 0.14
CA LEU A 259 4.97 -6.81 -0.80
C LEU A 259 6.01 -7.15 -1.88
N LYS A 260 6.55 -8.35 -1.84
CA LYS A 260 7.56 -8.87 -2.78
C LYS A 260 6.94 -9.14 -4.15
N GLY A 261 7.66 -8.76 -5.21
CA GLY A 261 7.26 -9.00 -6.60
C GLY A 261 7.18 -10.48 -6.99
N ASN A 262 6.35 -10.77 -8.00
CA ASN A 262 6.06 -12.10 -8.54
C ASN A 262 6.69 -12.35 -9.92
N ARG A 263 7.84 -11.73 -10.22
CA ARG A 263 8.48 -11.83 -11.54
C ARG A 263 9.20 -13.15 -11.77
N GLY A 264 9.48 -13.89 -10.69
CA GLY A 264 10.27 -15.15 -10.74
C GLY A 264 11.76 -14.93 -10.98
N MET A 265 12.27 -13.74 -10.73
CA MET A 265 13.68 -13.37 -10.84
C MET A 265 14.36 -13.44 -9.47
N SER A 266 15.61 -13.91 -9.42
CA SER A 266 16.38 -13.96 -8.15
C SER A 266 16.55 -12.57 -7.51
N GLN A 267 16.53 -11.52 -8.31
CA GLN A 267 16.60 -10.13 -7.85
C GLN A 267 15.37 -9.68 -7.04
N ASP A 268 14.22 -10.36 -7.18
CA ASP A 268 13.03 -10.09 -6.37
C ASP A 268 13.27 -10.41 -4.89
N ASP A 269 14.24 -11.24 -4.57
CA ASP A 269 14.62 -11.55 -3.20
C ASP A 269 15.28 -10.38 -2.45
N TYR A 270 15.58 -9.27 -3.16
CA TYR A 270 16.00 -8.03 -2.50
C TYR A 270 14.97 -7.55 -1.47
N ALA A 271 13.67 -7.70 -1.75
CA ALA A 271 12.61 -7.36 -0.80
C ALA A 271 12.77 -8.06 0.57
N ARG A 272 13.26 -9.31 0.58
CA ARG A 272 13.53 -10.06 1.82
C ARG A 272 14.72 -9.50 2.60
N SER A 273 15.69 -8.91 1.91
CA SER A 273 16.87 -8.33 2.56
C SER A 273 16.58 -7.06 3.37
N LEU A 274 15.36 -6.52 3.26
CA LEU A 274 14.90 -5.38 4.05
C LEU A 274 14.34 -5.78 5.41
N LEU A 275 14.20 -7.10 5.67
CA LEU A 275 13.72 -7.65 6.93
C LEU A 275 14.58 -7.19 8.11
N LYS A 276 13.94 -6.60 9.11
CA LYS A 276 14.53 -6.09 10.35
C LYS A 276 13.40 -5.67 11.31
N PRO A 277 13.68 -5.27 12.56
CA PRO A 277 12.67 -4.71 13.45
C PRO A 277 11.83 -3.60 12.81
N ASP A 278 10.53 -3.65 12.96
CA ASP A 278 9.52 -2.76 12.38
C ASP A 278 9.55 -2.65 10.84
N PHE A 279 10.13 -3.66 10.17
CA PHE A 279 10.21 -3.72 8.71
C PHE A 279 10.12 -5.16 8.19
N GLY A 280 8.92 -5.61 7.94
CA GLY A 280 8.61 -6.97 7.50
C GLY A 280 8.50 -7.13 5.98
N TRP A 281 8.36 -8.36 5.51
CA TRP A 281 8.05 -8.66 4.12
C TRP A 281 7.02 -9.78 3.99
N PHE A 282 6.35 -9.83 2.83
CA PHE A 282 5.43 -10.90 2.47
C PHE A 282 5.31 -11.02 0.94
N GLN A 283 4.70 -12.11 0.47
CA GLN A 283 4.46 -12.35 -0.95
C GLN A 283 3.03 -12.86 -1.16
N MET A 284 2.36 -12.36 -2.19
CA MET A 284 1.03 -12.83 -2.61
C MET A 284 1.12 -13.43 -4.02
N GLY A 285 0.79 -14.70 -4.12
CA GLY A 285 0.85 -15.44 -5.38
C GLY A 285 2.23 -15.98 -5.73
N GLN A 286 2.26 -16.75 -6.81
CA GLN A 286 3.47 -17.34 -7.38
C GLN A 286 3.69 -16.78 -8.80
N PRO A 287 4.92 -16.74 -9.30
CA PRO A 287 5.19 -16.32 -10.67
C PRO A 287 4.32 -17.08 -11.68
N ARG A 288 3.73 -16.35 -12.62
CA ARG A 288 2.90 -16.92 -13.68
C ARG A 288 3.38 -16.50 -15.07
N ALA A 289 3.02 -17.29 -16.07
CA ALA A 289 3.19 -16.89 -17.46
C ALA A 289 2.10 -15.88 -17.85
N VAL A 290 2.53 -14.74 -18.42
CA VAL A 290 1.62 -13.75 -19.03
C VAL A 290 1.59 -13.98 -20.54
N PRO A 291 0.41 -13.99 -21.18
CA PRO A 291 0.31 -14.16 -22.62
C PRO A 291 1.08 -13.07 -23.38
N ALA A 292 1.70 -13.42 -24.49
CA ALA A 292 2.42 -12.47 -25.33
C ALA A 292 1.51 -11.31 -25.79
N GLY A 293 2.04 -10.09 -25.80
CA GLY A 293 1.31 -8.89 -26.20
C GLY A 293 0.51 -8.19 -25.08
N HIS A 294 0.60 -8.66 -23.84
CA HIS A 294 -0.09 -8.05 -22.69
C HIS A 294 0.85 -7.29 -21.73
N GLY A 295 2.08 -7.01 -22.15
CA GLY A 295 3.06 -6.34 -21.30
C GLY A 295 3.48 -7.16 -20.06
N LEU A 296 3.79 -6.50 -18.97
CA LEU A 296 4.32 -7.07 -17.72
C LEU A 296 3.43 -6.72 -16.51
N PRO A 297 2.14 -7.10 -16.50
CA PRO A 297 1.16 -6.58 -15.55
C PRO A 297 1.42 -6.93 -14.09
N ASP A 298 2.26 -7.95 -13.82
CA ASP A 298 2.58 -8.43 -12.47
C ASP A 298 3.82 -7.73 -11.86
N TRP A 299 4.37 -6.73 -12.53
CA TRP A 299 5.46 -5.91 -12.06
C TRP A 299 4.92 -4.64 -11.40
N TYR A 300 5.51 -4.19 -10.29
CA TYR A 300 4.84 -3.20 -9.43
C TYR A 300 4.94 -1.72 -9.87
N GLY A 301 5.59 -1.40 -10.99
CA GLY A 301 5.28 -0.17 -11.72
C GLY A 301 3.82 -0.09 -12.15
N ASN A 302 3.12 -1.25 -12.12
CA ASN A 302 1.69 -1.38 -12.44
C ASN A 302 0.75 -1.35 -11.22
N LEU A 303 1.22 -0.99 -10.04
CA LEU A 303 0.39 -0.84 -8.82
C LEU A 303 0.67 0.50 -8.14
N GLU A 304 -0.36 1.28 -7.93
CA GLU A 304 -0.26 2.61 -7.35
C GLU A 304 -1.44 2.92 -6.42
N VAL A 305 -1.30 3.98 -5.63
CA VAL A 305 -2.38 4.51 -4.78
C VAL A 305 -2.52 6.02 -4.93
N THR A 306 -3.75 6.51 -4.93
CA THR A 306 -4.02 7.96 -4.92
C THR A 306 -3.71 8.57 -3.56
N PRO A 307 -3.52 9.90 -3.47
CA PRO A 307 -3.68 10.61 -2.21
C PRO A 307 -5.08 10.37 -1.60
N PRO A 308 -5.32 10.78 -0.33
CA PRO A 308 -6.66 10.73 0.26
C PRO A 308 -7.71 11.41 -0.64
N LEU A 309 -8.83 10.72 -0.88
CA LEU A 309 -9.92 11.18 -1.73
C LEU A 309 -11.23 11.25 -0.94
N PRO A 310 -12.23 12.03 -1.40
CA PRO A 310 -13.57 11.99 -0.83
C PRO A 310 -14.17 10.58 -0.85
N GLY A 311 -14.41 9.99 0.35
CA GLY A 311 -14.86 8.62 0.54
C GLY A 311 -13.74 7.56 0.58
N PHE A 312 -12.48 7.95 0.38
CA PHE A 312 -11.29 7.09 0.50
C PHE A 312 -10.19 7.81 1.28
N PRO A 313 -10.30 7.94 2.60
CA PRO A 313 -9.41 8.77 3.42
C PRO A 313 -7.97 8.26 3.50
N LEU A 314 -7.72 7.02 3.06
CA LEU A 314 -6.38 6.40 2.95
C LEU A 314 -5.89 6.31 1.50
N GLY A 315 -6.55 7.00 0.57
CA GLY A 315 -6.33 6.84 -0.86
C GLY A 315 -7.07 5.63 -1.44
N ARG A 316 -7.03 5.49 -2.76
CA ARG A 316 -7.62 4.38 -3.50
C ARG A 316 -6.60 3.75 -4.43
N LEU A 317 -6.46 2.44 -4.36
CA LEU A 317 -5.55 1.68 -5.21
C LEU A 317 -5.99 1.72 -6.67
N TYR A 318 -5.01 1.75 -7.58
CA TYR A 318 -5.25 1.61 -9.02
C TYR A 318 -4.12 0.84 -9.69
N HIS A 319 -4.43 0.18 -10.82
CA HIS A 319 -3.46 -0.58 -11.60
C HIS A 319 -3.85 -0.64 -13.08
N GLY A 320 -2.88 -0.93 -13.93
CA GLY A 320 -3.10 -1.14 -15.35
C GLY A 320 -3.73 -2.50 -15.67
N ARG A 321 -4.44 -2.54 -16.81
CA ARG A 321 -5.06 -3.73 -17.37
C ARG A 321 -4.87 -3.76 -18.89
N SER A 322 -4.46 -4.91 -19.42
CA SER A 322 -4.31 -5.15 -20.85
C SER A 322 -5.29 -6.24 -21.32
N GLY A 323 -6.43 -5.82 -21.86
CA GLY A 323 -7.51 -6.75 -22.22
C GLY A 323 -8.05 -7.51 -21.01
N ASP A 324 -7.96 -8.83 -21.02
CA ASP A 324 -8.37 -9.69 -19.89
C ASP A 324 -7.24 -9.93 -18.87
N VAL A 325 -6.03 -9.41 -19.14
CA VAL A 325 -4.87 -9.56 -18.26
C VAL A 325 -4.71 -8.32 -17.40
N MET A 326 -4.67 -8.52 -16.10
CA MET A 326 -4.49 -7.50 -15.08
C MET A 326 -3.33 -7.88 -14.14
N LEU A 327 -3.08 -7.06 -13.13
CA LEU A 327 -2.23 -7.40 -11.99
C LEU A 327 -2.57 -8.80 -11.45
N HIS A 328 -1.58 -9.51 -10.90
CA HIS A 328 -1.73 -10.90 -10.44
C HIS A 328 -3.02 -11.10 -9.63
N PRO A 329 -3.89 -12.09 -9.97
CA PRO A 329 -5.21 -12.24 -9.35
C PRO A 329 -5.15 -12.40 -7.82
N GLU A 330 -4.10 -13.07 -7.31
CA GLU A 330 -3.92 -13.22 -5.87
C GLU A 330 -3.53 -11.90 -5.20
N VAL A 331 -2.72 -11.05 -5.86
CA VAL A 331 -2.44 -9.69 -5.37
C VAL A 331 -3.71 -8.86 -5.37
N VAL A 332 -4.51 -8.88 -6.44
CA VAL A 332 -5.81 -8.16 -6.48
C VAL A 332 -6.76 -8.65 -5.39
N SER A 333 -6.82 -9.97 -5.16
CA SER A 333 -7.63 -10.57 -4.10
C SER A 333 -7.17 -10.12 -2.70
N PHE A 334 -5.85 -10.08 -2.49
CA PHE A 334 -5.24 -9.56 -1.26
C PHE A 334 -5.60 -8.08 -1.04
N LEU A 335 -5.38 -7.21 -2.04
CA LEU A 335 -5.67 -5.79 -1.95
C LEU A 335 -7.15 -5.51 -1.64
N LYS A 336 -8.07 -6.28 -2.23
CA LYS A 336 -9.51 -6.19 -1.93
C LYS A 336 -9.83 -6.62 -0.50
N ALA A 337 -9.16 -7.64 0.02
CA ALA A 337 -9.41 -8.17 1.37
C ALA A 337 -8.95 -7.21 2.48
N GLN A 338 -8.03 -6.27 2.21
CA GLN A 338 -7.64 -5.25 3.18
C GLN A 338 -8.80 -4.30 3.50
N ASP A 339 -9.68 -4.01 2.52
CA ASP A 339 -10.96 -3.28 2.67
C ASP A 339 -10.81 -1.81 3.14
N VAL A 340 -9.65 -1.21 2.96
CA VAL A 340 -9.35 0.17 3.41
C VAL A 340 -9.01 1.13 2.29
N GLN A 341 -8.43 0.64 1.17
CA GLN A 341 -8.05 1.42 -0.01
C GLN A 341 -8.69 0.90 -1.30
N GLY A 342 -9.71 0.08 -1.20
CA GLY A 342 -10.32 -0.62 -2.33
C GLY A 342 -11.77 -0.26 -2.57
N PRO A 343 -12.39 -0.87 -3.58
CA PRO A 343 -11.74 -1.75 -4.57
C PRO A 343 -10.78 -1.00 -5.51
N PRO A 344 -9.69 -1.66 -5.97
CA PRO A 344 -8.76 -1.04 -6.92
C PRO A 344 -9.44 -0.60 -8.23
N VAL A 345 -8.98 0.52 -8.78
CA VAL A 345 -9.44 1.02 -10.09
C VAL A 345 -8.53 0.48 -11.19
N GLU A 346 -9.11 -0.15 -12.18
CA GLU A 346 -8.40 -0.64 -13.36
C GLU A 346 -8.27 0.47 -14.40
N VAL A 347 -7.07 0.65 -14.98
CA VAL A 347 -6.77 1.59 -16.07
C VAL A 347 -6.38 0.81 -17.31
N ASP A 348 -6.91 1.19 -18.49
CA ASP A 348 -6.53 0.53 -19.74
C ASP A 348 -5.12 0.95 -20.15
N THR A 349 -4.18 0.02 -20.03
CA THR A 349 -2.79 0.14 -20.43
C THR A 349 -2.42 -0.80 -21.61
N SER A 350 -3.41 -1.35 -22.30
CA SER A 350 -3.23 -2.33 -23.38
C SER A 350 -2.44 -1.82 -24.59
N TRP A 351 -2.36 -0.52 -24.75
CA TRP A 351 -1.65 0.16 -25.83
C TRP A 351 -0.17 0.43 -25.53
N LEU A 352 0.25 0.26 -24.26
CA LEU A 352 1.64 0.41 -23.84
C LEU A 352 2.43 -0.88 -24.07
N LEU A 353 3.73 -0.74 -24.35
CA LEU A 353 4.64 -1.87 -24.53
C LEU A 353 4.84 -2.64 -23.22
N ILE A 354 5.11 -1.94 -22.12
CA ILE A 354 5.31 -2.51 -20.80
C ILE A 354 3.97 -2.70 -20.09
N GLY A 355 3.05 -1.75 -20.24
CA GLY A 355 1.68 -1.85 -19.77
C GLY A 355 1.48 -1.44 -18.32
N HIS A 356 2.37 -0.63 -17.78
CA HIS A 356 2.30 -0.16 -16.40
C HIS A 356 1.56 1.18 -16.28
N VAL A 357 0.88 1.36 -15.17
CA VAL A 357 0.13 2.58 -14.91
C VAL A 357 1.03 3.78 -14.58
N ASP A 358 2.22 3.55 -14.01
CA ASP A 358 3.21 4.58 -13.70
C ASP A 358 3.80 5.25 -14.97
N GLU A 359 3.66 4.63 -16.14
CA GLU A 359 4.05 5.23 -17.43
C GLU A 359 3.16 6.40 -17.84
N ILE A 360 1.92 6.46 -17.33
CA ILE A 360 0.90 7.41 -17.81
C ILE A 360 0.26 8.25 -16.72
N LEU A 361 0.41 7.91 -15.45
CA LEU A 361 -0.33 8.53 -14.34
C LEU A 361 0.52 8.64 -13.08
N SER A 362 0.53 9.81 -12.46
CA SER A 362 1.16 10.05 -11.16
C SER A 362 0.45 11.18 -10.41
N PHE A 363 0.62 11.25 -9.08
CA PHE A 363 0.09 12.32 -8.24
C PHE A 363 1.22 13.13 -7.61
N ILE A 364 1.04 14.45 -7.56
CA ILE A 364 1.96 15.37 -6.88
C ILE A 364 1.21 16.22 -5.84
N PRO A 365 1.84 16.54 -4.70
CA PRO A 365 1.21 17.37 -3.68
C PRO A 365 1.15 18.84 -4.11
N THR A 366 0.31 19.62 -3.40
CA THR A 366 0.29 21.09 -3.46
C THR A 366 0.58 21.66 -2.07
N PRO A 367 1.03 22.94 -1.97
CA PRO A 367 1.40 23.54 -0.68
C PRO A 367 0.26 23.65 0.33
N ASP A 368 -0.98 23.66 -0.13
CA ASP A 368 -2.19 23.70 0.69
C ASP A 368 -2.65 22.31 1.17
N GLY A 369 -1.84 21.27 0.91
CA GLY A 369 -2.13 19.90 1.33
C GLY A 369 -3.13 19.19 0.41
N GLN A 370 -3.45 19.76 -0.76
CA GLN A 370 -4.18 19.09 -1.82
C GLN A 370 -3.21 18.36 -2.76
N TYR A 371 -3.70 17.95 -3.93
CA TYR A 371 -2.92 17.20 -4.91
C TYR A 371 -3.36 17.52 -6.34
N LEU A 372 -2.46 17.27 -7.26
CA LEU A 372 -2.69 17.32 -8.70
C LEU A 372 -2.38 15.96 -9.30
N MET A 373 -3.19 15.52 -10.24
CA MET A 373 -2.97 14.32 -11.05
C MET A 373 -2.23 14.73 -12.33
N MET A 374 -1.01 14.26 -12.51
CA MET A 374 -0.30 14.33 -13.78
C MET A 374 -0.75 13.14 -14.66
N ILE A 375 -1.11 13.41 -15.90
CA ILE A 375 -1.42 12.37 -16.87
C ILE A 375 -0.73 12.64 -18.20
N ALA A 376 -0.23 11.59 -18.83
CA ALA A 376 0.38 11.66 -20.15
C ALA A 376 -0.60 12.18 -21.19
N SER A 377 -0.16 13.09 -22.06
CA SER A 377 -0.97 13.64 -23.14
C SER A 377 -0.19 13.66 -24.46
N PRO A 378 -0.43 12.67 -25.35
CA PRO A 378 0.11 12.67 -26.68
C PRO A 378 -0.30 13.89 -27.53
N GLU A 379 -1.53 14.38 -27.37
CA GLU A 379 -1.99 15.61 -28.03
C GLU A 379 -1.16 16.83 -27.57
N ALA A 380 -0.90 16.97 -26.27
CA ALA A 380 -0.05 18.02 -25.76
C ALA A 380 1.41 17.89 -26.24
N GLY A 381 1.88 16.66 -26.47
CA GLY A 381 3.17 16.37 -27.07
C GLY A 381 3.25 16.82 -28.53
N VAL A 382 2.26 16.48 -29.36
CA VAL A 382 2.17 16.94 -30.75
C VAL A 382 2.09 18.47 -30.82
N LYS A 383 1.22 19.06 -29.99
CA LYS A 383 1.08 20.52 -29.93
C LYS A 383 2.38 21.22 -29.55
N LEU A 384 3.17 20.66 -28.62
CA LEU A 384 4.48 21.20 -28.28
C LEU A 384 5.43 21.18 -29.48
N LEU A 385 5.45 20.11 -30.29
CA LEU A 385 6.24 20.06 -31.52
C LEU A 385 5.82 21.16 -32.52
N GLU A 386 4.52 21.37 -32.70
CA GLU A 386 3.96 22.41 -33.57
C GLU A 386 4.38 23.81 -33.09
N GLU A 387 4.23 24.11 -31.80
CA GLU A 387 4.66 25.37 -31.19
C GLU A 387 6.16 25.63 -31.35
N LEU A 388 7.00 24.58 -31.24
CA LEU A 388 8.43 24.69 -31.47
C LEU A 388 8.74 25.02 -32.93
N ALA A 389 8.03 24.40 -33.87
CA ALA A 389 8.17 24.69 -35.29
C ALA A 389 7.75 26.11 -35.66
N GLU A 390 6.61 26.58 -35.14
CA GLU A 390 6.10 27.95 -35.31
C GLU A 390 7.09 29.02 -34.79
N LYS A 391 7.79 28.71 -33.68
CA LYS A 391 8.88 29.56 -33.12
C LYS A 391 10.17 29.49 -33.90
N GLY A 392 10.22 28.72 -35.00
CA GLY A 392 11.40 28.63 -35.89
C GLY A 392 12.40 27.53 -35.53
N TYR A 393 12.08 26.64 -34.58
CA TYR A 393 12.98 25.56 -34.13
C TYR A 393 12.90 24.31 -34.99
N ASN A 394 12.49 24.40 -36.24
CA ASN A 394 12.28 23.26 -37.15
C ASN A 394 13.49 22.30 -37.25
N ASN A 395 14.69 22.83 -37.27
CA ASN A 395 15.93 22.04 -37.39
C ASN A 395 16.57 21.72 -36.02
N ALA A 396 15.92 22.11 -34.92
CA ALA A 396 16.43 21.82 -33.58
C ALA A 396 16.31 20.33 -33.26
N THR A 397 17.32 19.83 -32.51
CA THR A 397 17.45 18.43 -32.17
C THR A 397 16.54 18.08 -31.00
N LEU A 398 15.74 17.00 -31.15
CA LEU A 398 14.99 16.30 -30.12
C LEU A 398 15.68 14.99 -29.74
N ASN A 399 15.38 14.44 -28.56
CA ASN A 399 15.92 13.18 -28.07
C ASN A 399 17.47 13.16 -28.13
N ARG A 400 18.09 14.25 -27.68
CA ARG A 400 19.54 14.48 -27.78
C ARG A 400 20.31 13.34 -27.09
N GLY A 401 21.14 12.65 -27.91
CA GLY A 401 21.97 11.55 -27.46
C GLY A 401 21.22 10.23 -27.23
N LEU A 402 19.92 10.13 -27.55
CA LEU A 402 19.15 8.90 -27.55
C LEU A 402 19.17 8.21 -28.90
N SER A 403 18.82 6.93 -28.93
CA SER A 403 18.67 6.15 -30.19
C SER A 403 17.58 6.69 -31.11
N THR A 404 16.63 7.44 -30.54
CA THR A 404 15.51 8.10 -31.25
C THR A 404 15.80 9.55 -31.63
N GLN A 405 17.06 10.01 -31.58
CA GLN A 405 17.42 11.38 -31.89
C GLN A 405 16.96 11.80 -33.28
N THR A 406 16.30 12.97 -33.38
CA THR A 406 15.74 13.51 -34.63
C THR A 406 15.61 15.03 -34.56
N THR A 407 14.97 15.67 -35.54
CA THR A 407 14.63 17.10 -35.52
C THR A 407 13.13 17.30 -35.34
N VAL A 408 12.73 18.52 -34.94
CA VAL A 408 11.32 18.90 -34.79
C VAL A 408 10.57 18.69 -36.11
N SER A 409 11.15 19.19 -37.25
CA SER A 409 10.51 19.03 -38.55
C SER A 409 10.41 17.56 -38.99
N SER A 410 11.42 16.74 -38.71
CA SER A 410 11.37 15.30 -39.06
C SER A 410 10.27 14.58 -38.28
N ALA A 411 10.12 14.86 -36.98
CA ALA A 411 9.05 14.29 -36.16
C ALA A 411 7.65 14.72 -36.66
N LEU A 412 7.46 16.01 -36.99
CA LEU A 412 6.18 16.52 -37.51
C LEU A 412 5.85 16.00 -38.91
N ASN A 413 6.85 15.75 -39.76
CA ASN A 413 6.66 15.21 -41.10
C ASN A 413 6.35 13.69 -41.12
N ASP A 414 6.59 12.99 -40.03
CA ASP A 414 6.17 11.59 -39.88
C ASP A 414 4.67 11.54 -39.55
N ARG A 415 3.85 11.57 -40.58
CA ARG A 415 2.40 11.57 -40.46
C ARG A 415 1.86 10.36 -39.70
N ALA A 416 2.47 9.19 -39.88
CA ALA A 416 2.04 7.97 -39.20
C ALA A 416 2.28 8.08 -37.69
N PHE A 417 3.43 8.65 -37.30
CA PHE A 417 3.76 8.91 -35.89
C PHE A 417 2.80 9.94 -35.26
N ILE A 418 2.53 11.05 -35.93
CA ILE A 418 1.61 12.08 -35.43
C ILE A 418 0.19 11.52 -35.28
N GLU A 419 -0.32 10.84 -36.33
CA GLU A 419 -1.67 10.24 -36.30
C GLU A 419 -1.79 9.15 -35.22
N HIS A 420 -0.74 8.34 -35.01
CA HIS A 420 -0.68 7.36 -33.93
C HIS A 420 -0.86 8.03 -32.57
N ASN A 421 -0.10 9.09 -32.28
CA ASN A 421 -0.18 9.79 -31.01
C ASN A 421 -1.53 10.47 -30.79
N LEU A 422 -2.11 11.14 -31.79
CA LEU A 422 -3.45 11.71 -31.70
C LEU A 422 -4.54 10.65 -31.52
N ARG A 423 -4.36 9.47 -32.11
CA ARG A 423 -5.25 8.33 -31.89
C ARG A 423 -5.15 7.81 -30.45
N LEU A 424 -3.95 7.67 -29.90
CA LEU A 424 -3.77 7.27 -28.49
C LEU A 424 -4.49 8.23 -27.53
N GLN A 425 -4.37 9.54 -27.77
CA GLN A 425 -5.10 10.53 -26.98
C GLN A 425 -6.61 10.31 -27.03
N ARG A 426 -7.16 10.20 -28.24
CA ARG A 426 -8.60 10.09 -28.46
C ARG A 426 -9.19 8.78 -27.96
N GLU A 427 -8.53 7.65 -28.23
CA GLU A 427 -9.08 6.31 -28.02
C GLU A 427 -8.78 5.74 -26.63
N PHE A 428 -7.68 6.17 -25.97
CA PHE A 428 -7.26 5.64 -24.68
C PHE A 428 -7.17 6.70 -23.58
N LEU A 429 -6.46 7.81 -23.81
CA LEU A 429 -6.21 8.78 -22.71
C LEU A 429 -7.46 9.57 -22.35
N ASN A 430 -8.23 10.08 -23.31
CA ASN A 430 -9.48 10.81 -23.01
C ASN A 430 -10.49 9.93 -22.25
N PRO A 431 -10.80 8.70 -22.65
CA PRO A 431 -11.65 7.80 -21.87
C PRO A 431 -11.08 7.48 -20.48
N THR A 432 -9.76 7.36 -20.36
CA THR A 432 -9.09 7.16 -19.06
C THR A 432 -9.28 8.38 -18.16
N ILE A 433 -9.04 9.60 -18.65
CA ILE A 433 -9.28 10.84 -17.90
C ILE A 433 -10.72 10.91 -17.41
N ASP A 434 -11.70 10.66 -18.28
CA ASP A 434 -13.11 10.67 -17.92
C ASP A 434 -13.46 9.61 -16.86
N LYS A 435 -12.86 8.42 -16.95
CA LYS A 435 -13.00 7.37 -15.93
C LYS A 435 -12.42 7.83 -14.59
N LEU A 436 -11.17 8.31 -14.59
CA LEU A 436 -10.48 8.70 -13.36
C LEU A 436 -11.15 9.90 -12.67
N LYS A 437 -11.67 10.87 -13.44
CA LYS A 437 -12.49 11.97 -12.89
C LYS A 437 -13.68 11.44 -12.09
N ARG A 438 -14.39 10.46 -12.63
CA ARG A 438 -15.55 9.86 -11.93
C ARG A 438 -15.13 9.03 -10.72
N GLU A 439 -14.12 8.16 -10.89
CA GLU A 439 -13.69 7.22 -9.86
C GLU A 439 -13.00 7.91 -8.69
N PHE A 440 -12.20 8.95 -8.97
CA PHE A 440 -11.44 9.71 -7.97
C PHE A 440 -12.09 11.03 -7.57
N LYS A 441 -13.24 11.38 -8.19
CA LYS A 441 -13.98 12.63 -7.96
C LYS A 441 -13.13 13.87 -8.20
N LEU A 442 -12.27 13.84 -9.25
CA LEU A 442 -11.39 14.94 -9.61
C LEU A 442 -12.13 16.01 -10.41
N THR A 443 -11.75 17.27 -10.17
CA THR A 443 -12.14 18.42 -10.98
C THR A 443 -11.12 18.66 -12.10
N ASP A 444 -11.45 19.47 -13.10
CA ASP A 444 -10.54 19.72 -14.24
C ASP A 444 -9.26 20.43 -13.84
N ASP A 445 -9.31 21.30 -12.86
CA ASP A 445 -8.17 22.04 -12.31
C ASP A 445 -7.21 21.17 -11.50
N GLN A 446 -7.62 19.98 -11.10
CA GLN A 446 -6.75 18.98 -10.47
C GLN A 446 -6.00 18.08 -11.46
N ILE A 447 -6.21 18.25 -12.78
CA ILE A 447 -5.61 17.39 -13.81
C ILE A 447 -4.62 18.18 -14.64
N ILE A 448 -3.37 17.72 -14.66
CA ILE A 448 -2.30 18.29 -15.48
C ILE A 448 -1.96 17.32 -16.60
N GLN A 449 -2.22 17.72 -17.83
CA GLN A 449 -1.79 16.96 -19.01
C GLN A 449 -0.32 17.25 -19.33
N ILE A 450 0.52 16.23 -19.25
CA ILE A 450 1.97 16.33 -19.47
C ILE A 450 2.28 15.92 -20.92
N PRO A 451 2.97 16.79 -21.71
CA PRO A 451 3.40 16.44 -23.05
C PRO A 451 4.15 15.12 -23.08
N SER A 452 3.65 14.17 -23.82
CA SER A 452 4.22 12.82 -23.93
C SER A 452 4.05 12.32 -25.37
N LEU A 453 5.03 11.58 -25.87
CA LEU A 453 4.95 10.97 -27.20
C LEU A 453 5.36 9.51 -27.13
N TYR A 454 4.67 8.68 -27.91
CA TYR A 454 4.84 7.23 -27.92
C TYR A 454 5.17 6.74 -29.31
N ALA A 455 6.11 5.80 -29.41
CA ALA A 455 6.40 5.08 -30.63
C ALA A 455 5.23 4.13 -30.97
N THR A 456 5.17 3.67 -32.21
CA THR A 456 4.08 2.81 -32.72
C THR A 456 3.97 1.46 -32.01
N ASN A 457 5.01 1.03 -31.30
CA ASN A 457 5.01 -0.17 -30.46
C ASN A 457 4.53 0.08 -29.03
N GLY A 458 4.11 1.30 -28.69
CA GLY A 458 3.63 1.68 -27.35
C GLY A 458 4.71 2.02 -26.33
N SER A 459 6.01 2.08 -26.71
CA SER A 459 7.04 2.58 -25.81
C SER A 459 7.08 4.10 -25.81
N ALA A 460 7.48 4.73 -24.69
CA ALA A 460 7.74 6.16 -24.65
C ALA A 460 8.79 6.54 -25.71
N TRP A 461 8.48 7.52 -26.57
CA TRP A 461 9.34 7.95 -27.66
C TRP A 461 10.39 8.97 -27.16
N TRP A 462 9.99 9.85 -26.23
CA TRP A 462 10.94 10.61 -25.43
C TRP A 462 10.80 10.21 -23.96
N PRO A 463 11.82 10.48 -23.11
CA PRO A 463 11.76 10.12 -21.69
C PRO A 463 10.48 10.61 -21.02
N SER A 464 9.76 9.68 -20.36
CA SER A 464 8.46 9.99 -19.76
C SER A 464 8.61 10.88 -18.53
N MET A 465 8.12 12.11 -18.62
CA MET A 465 8.11 13.04 -17.49
C MET A 465 7.01 12.72 -16.45
N VAL A 466 6.04 11.88 -16.80
CA VAL A 466 5.02 11.40 -15.86
C VAL A 466 5.56 10.28 -14.97
N ASN A 467 6.46 9.43 -15.50
CA ASN A 467 7.15 8.38 -14.75
C ASN A 467 8.22 9.01 -13.82
N SER A 468 7.76 9.76 -12.84
CA SER A 468 8.54 10.62 -11.94
C SER A 468 8.24 10.28 -10.48
N VAL A 469 9.13 10.69 -9.57
CA VAL A 469 9.01 10.38 -8.16
C VAL A 469 9.08 11.64 -7.31
N VAL A 470 8.11 11.81 -6.40
CA VAL A 470 8.14 12.86 -5.37
C VAL A 470 8.98 12.39 -4.20
N VAL A 471 9.98 13.16 -3.83
CA VAL A 471 10.79 12.94 -2.62
C VAL A 471 10.74 14.21 -1.78
N ASN A 472 9.81 14.23 -0.85
CA ASN A 472 9.54 15.33 0.07
C ASN A 472 9.19 16.64 -0.66
N ASP A 473 10.05 17.62 -0.70
CA ASP A 473 9.87 18.92 -1.36
C ASP A 473 10.33 18.94 -2.84
N ARG A 474 10.77 17.80 -3.37
CA ARG A 474 11.34 17.67 -4.72
C ARG A 474 10.61 16.69 -5.60
N LEU A 475 10.61 17.00 -6.90
CA LEU A 475 10.10 16.12 -7.95
C LEU A 475 11.24 15.72 -8.88
N PHE A 476 11.58 14.43 -8.90
CA PHE A 476 12.59 13.86 -9.77
C PHE A 476 11.96 13.36 -11.05
N VAL A 477 12.38 13.92 -12.17
CA VAL A 477 11.77 13.76 -13.49
C VAL A 477 12.81 13.31 -14.50
N SER A 478 12.44 12.41 -15.38
CA SER A 478 13.28 12.03 -16.53
C SER A 478 13.62 13.25 -17.38
N ASP A 479 14.90 13.40 -17.75
CA ASP A 479 15.33 14.48 -18.64
C ASP A 479 14.79 14.22 -20.06
N PRO A 480 13.85 15.04 -20.57
CA PRO A 480 13.18 14.80 -21.85
C PRO A 480 14.11 14.96 -23.06
N LYS A 481 15.34 15.45 -22.87
CA LYS A 481 16.30 15.67 -23.95
C LYS A 481 15.71 16.48 -25.12
N GLY A 482 14.93 17.52 -24.78
CA GLY A 482 14.20 18.35 -25.73
C GLY A 482 15.09 19.37 -26.46
N VAL A 483 14.47 20.39 -27.06
CA VAL A 483 15.17 21.46 -27.79
C VAL A 483 15.92 22.36 -26.83
N LEU A 484 17.22 22.59 -27.09
CA LEU A 484 18.03 23.57 -26.36
C LEU A 484 17.99 24.95 -27.00
N LEU A 485 17.70 25.94 -26.18
CA LEU A 485 17.91 27.37 -26.50
C LEU A 485 18.77 27.98 -25.40
N ASP A 486 19.92 28.51 -25.75
CA ASP A 486 20.86 29.14 -24.81
C ASP A 486 21.13 28.28 -23.54
N ASN A 487 21.32 26.99 -23.74
CA ASN A 487 21.48 25.94 -22.71
C ASN A 487 20.25 25.65 -21.84
N VAL A 488 19.09 26.19 -22.18
CA VAL A 488 17.79 25.88 -21.52
C VAL A 488 17.06 24.87 -22.39
N ASP A 489 16.63 23.77 -21.80
CA ASP A 489 15.75 22.80 -22.46
C ASP A 489 14.30 23.31 -22.42
N LEU A 490 13.74 23.62 -23.59
CA LEU A 490 12.38 24.18 -23.69
C LEU A 490 11.30 23.21 -23.26
N THR A 491 11.53 21.91 -23.38
CA THR A 491 10.56 20.88 -22.91
C THR A 491 10.56 20.81 -21.38
N GLN A 492 11.73 20.93 -20.74
CA GLN A 492 11.81 21.03 -19.28
C GLN A 492 11.08 22.28 -18.78
N GLU A 493 11.21 23.43 -19.44
CA GLU A 493 10.51 24.66 -19.06
C GLU A 493 8.98 24.52 -19.18
N VAL A 494 8.49 23.88 -20.24
CA VAL A 494 7.07 23.57 -20.37
C VAL A 494 6.57 22.68 -19.23
N PHE A 495 7.34 21.67 -18.83
CA PHE A 495 7.01 20.81 -17.69
C PHE A 495 6.97 21.61 -16.38
N ARG A 496 8.04 22.38 -16.08
CA ARG A 496 8.12 23.22 -14.86
C ARG A 496 6.90 24.13 -14.73
N ASN A 497 6.51 24.79 -15.84
CA ASN A 497 5.37 25.67 -15.85
C ASN A 497 4.05 24.92 -15.56
N ARG A 498 3.88 23.70 -16.09
CA ARG A 498 2.67 22.90 -15.87
C ARG A 498 2.53 22.44 -14.42
N VAL A 499 3.62 22.07 -13.76
CA VAL A 499 3.59 21.59 -12.38
C VAL A 499 3.83 22.67 -11.34
N SER A 500 3.96 23.94 -11.75
CA SER A 500 4.32 25.06 -10.87
C SER A 500 3.42 25.23 -9.65
N ALA A 501 2.13 24.87 -9.76
CA ALA A 501 1.17 24.91 -8.65
C ALA A 501 1.49 23.89 -7.53
N SER A 502 2.33 22.89 -7.81
CA SER A 502 2.78 21.92 -6.78
C SER A 502 3.74 22.54 -5.75
N GLY A 503 4.42 23.61 -6.10
CA GLY A 503 5.47 24.21 -5.27
C GLY A 503 6.73 23.34 -5.11
N LEU A 504 6.80 22.19 -5.78
CA LEU A 504 7.96 21.30 -5.72
C LEU A 504 9.16 21.85 -6.49
N GLU A 505 10.35 21.62 -5.96
CA GLU A 505 11.59 21.83 -6.70
C GLU A 505 11.78 20.70 -7.72
N VAL A 506 11.76 21.04 -9.02
CA VAL A 506 11.82 20.04 -10.11
C VAL A 506 13.27 19.79 -10.52
N HIS A 507 13.72 18.55 -10.40
CA HIS A 507 15.03 18.07 -10.80
C HIS A 507 14.91 17.09 -11.97
N PHE A 508 15.49 17.45 -13.12
CA PHE A 508 15.61 16.54 -14.25
C PHE A 508 16.86 15.70 -14.11
N VAL A 509 16.69 14.38 -14.11
CA VAL A 509 17.77 13.40 -13.95
C VAL A 509 18.04 12.66 -15.25
N ASN A 510 19.30 12.36 -15.52
CA ASN A 510 19.70 11.66 -16.74
C ASN A 510 19.50 10.15 -16.57
N ASP A 511 18.28 9.69 -16.84
CA ASP A 511 17.89 8.29 -16.83
C ASP A 511 18.00 7.60 -18.20
N ARG A 512 18.85 8.11 -19.09
CA ARG A 512 19.07 7.58 -20.45
C ARG A 512 19.21 6.06 -20.48
N TYR A 513 19.97 5.47 -19.55
CA TYR A 513 20.16 4.02 -19.47
C TYR A 513 18.82 3.30 -19.39
N TYR A 514 17.94 3.76 -18.52
CA TYR A 514 16.63 3.17 -18.30
C TYR A 514 15.67 3.44 -19.45
N HIS A 515 15.68 4.65 -20.01
CA HIS A 515 14.85 5.00 -21.17
C HIS A 515 15.15 4.12 -22.39
N GLU A 516 16.42 3.85 -22.68
CA GLU A 516 16.80 2.93 -23.78
C GLU A 516 16.33 1.48 -23.52
N LEU A 517 16.14 1.10 -22.25
CA LEU A 517 15.56 -0.19 -21.83
C LEU A 517 14.04 -0.14 -21.66
N LYS A 518 13.36 0.96 -22.04
CA LYS A 518 11.90 1.16 -22.06
C LYS A 518 11.25 1.43 -20.71
N GLY A 519 11.99 1.92 -19.72
CA GLY A 519 11.48 2.45 -18.46
C GLY A 519 12.10 3.82 -18.17
N ASN A 520 11.72 4.46 -17.07
CA ASN A 520 12.17 5.79 -16.70
C ASN A 520 12.47 5.90 -15.19
N THR A 521 12.51 7.12 -14.65
CA THR A 521 12.97 7.42 -13.30
C THR A 521 12.20 6.68 -12.21
N HIS A 522 10.84 6.62 -12.27
CA HIS A 522 10.03 5.89 -11.30
C HIS A 522 10.31 4.38 -11.35
N CYS A 523 10.27 3.78 -12.53
CA CYS A 523 10.56 2.35 -12.73
C CYS A 523 11.94 1.95 -12.16
N ALA A 524 12.93 2.87 -12.23
CA ALA A 524 14.31 2.65 -11.80
C ALA A 524 14.52 2.72 -10.28
N THR A 525 13.56 3.24 -9.54
CA THR A 525 13.68 3.61 -8.12
C THR A 525 12.53 3.02 -7.31
N ASN A 526 12.63 3.06 -5.98
CA ASN A 526 11.53 2.75 -5.08
C ASN A 526 11.66 3.59 -3.81
N THR A 527 10.60 3.71 -3.04
CA THR A 527 10.59 4.54 -1.83
C THR A 527 9.86 3.85 -0.68
N ALA A 528 10.46 3.88 0.52
CA ALA A 528 9.70 3.69 1.75
C ALA A 528 9.18 5.06 2.21
N ARG A 529 7.92 5.11 2.58
CA ARG A 529 7.24 6.36 2.94
C ARG A 529 6.65 6.26 4.34
N GLN A 530 6.65 7.38 5.02
CA GLN A 530 6.04 7.49 6.34
C GLN A 530 4.54 7.18 6.25
N GLY A 531 4.06 6.29 7.12
CA GLY A 531 2.64 6.07 7.32
C GLY A 531 1.94 7.34 7.83
N ILE A 532 0.61 7.36 7.77
CA ILE A 532 -0.17 8.47 8.31
C ILE A 532 0.04 8.59 9.83
N SER A 533 0.10 9.83 10.32
CA SER A 533 0.34 10.11 11.75
C SER A 533 -0.85 9.80 12.66
N LEU A 534 -2.07 9.82 12.13
CA LEU A 534 -3.28 9.43 12.84
C LEU A 534 -3.57 7.95 12.62
N PRO A 535 -4.18 7.26 13.59
CA PRO A 535 -4.63 5.89 13.41
C PRO A 535 -5.55 5.75 12.19
N PHE A 536 -5.31 4.74 11.34
CA PHE A 536 -6.12 4.54 10.14
C PHE A 536 -7.60 4.33 10.45
N TRP A 537 -7.91 3.72 11.60
CA TRP A 537 -9.30 3.47 12.03
C TRP A 537 -10.05 4.73 12.42
N GLU A 538 -9.38 5.77 12.89
CA GLU A 538 -9.99 7.09 13.11
C GLU A 538 -10.36 7.74 11.78
N ARG A 539 -9.48 7.67 10.79
CA ARG A 539 -9.75 8.18 9.46
C ARG A 539 -10.88 7.43 8.74
N LEU A 540 -11.01 6.12 8.98
CA LEU A 540 -12.11 5.34 8.41
C LEU A 540 -13.45 5.65 9.08
N SER A 541 -13.48 6.08 10.35
CA SER A 541 -14.72 6.42 11.04
C SER A 541 -15.49 7.55 10.35
N ASP A 542 -14.79 8.50 9.73
CA ASP A 542 -15.39 9.58 8.95
C ASP A 542 -16.11 9.08 7.69
N ARG A 543 -15.60 8.02 7.07
CA ARG A 543 -16.25 7.33 5.94
C ARG A 543 -17.56 6.65 6.37
N LEU A 544 -17.55 5.97 7.52
CA LEU A 544 -18.66 5.18 8.03
C LEU A 544 -19.80 6.01 8.64
N GLN A 545 -19.62 7.31 8.79
CA GLN A 545 -20.70 8.24 9.20
C GLN A 545 -21.53 8.72 8.00
N ASN A 546 -21.01 8.56 6.78
CA ASN A 546 -21.62 9.05 5.55
C ASN A 546 -22.26 7.92 4.70
N ASP A 547 -22.08 6.64 5.09
CA ASP A 547 -22.78 5.46 4.55
C ASP A 547 -23.91 5.01 5.51
#